data_56202f2d4847d26ad8df2e728ae973ab
#
_entry.id   56202f2d4847d26ad8df2e728ae973ab
#
_cell.length_a   1.000
_cell.length_b   1.000
_cell.length_c   1.000
_cell.angle_alpha   90.00
_cell.angle_beta   90.00
_cell.angle_gamma   90.00
#
_symmetry.space_group_name_H-M   'P 1'
#
loop_
_entity.id
_entity.type
_entity.pdbx_description
1 polymer ?
#
loop_
_entity_poly.entity_id
_entity_poly.type
_entity_poly.pdbx_seq_one_letter_code
_entity_poly.pdbx_strand_id
1 'polypeptide(L)'
;MSTHDDTSAAPSGPRRLKPYQLSIAIGSFMAIFTLMSGVLPLITKWKSDSPIHRQVFEGIPGPIQLAFYTVIPAMLLWGSFRFADRMRNWERGTSDRRRTTAKNAKRRLADFRAGVYMRTLLRDSAAGLMHSMMYFGFLVLLGVTTALELDHQLPESLKFLHGDVYRGYVLIGDLAGLVFTAGVVWAIVRRYIQRPYRIRIKSKPEHAIILGVMLLIGVSGFGAEMFRIAKSTAGGVNMDHEKWSFIGYPLASLVDGWAPRSLELWHQGWWIAHVVAFIAFLAILPITMLRHIFTSPLNMYLKDRDRPKGAMRAMPNLTETSLETFGASVVEDFTWKQLLDTDSCTMCGRCTSVCPAHATGKPLDPR
;
A
#
# COMPACT_ATOMS: atom_id res chain seq x y z
N MET A 1 48.09 -32.68 -23.10
CA MET A 1 48.70 -31.41 -23.50
C MET A 1 47.77 -30.80 -24.53
N SER A 2 46.86 -29.98 -24.13
CA SER A 2 46.17 -28.95 -24.90
C SER A 2 45.29 -28.14 -23.94
N THR A 3 45.82 -27.02 -23.51
CA THR A 3 45.16 -25.99 -22.74
C THR A 3 44.23 -25.21 -23.67
N HIS A 4 42.92 -25.29 -23.45
CA HIS A 4 41.99 -24.31 -23.97
C HIS A 4 41.63 -23.33 -22.87
N ASP A 5 42.41 -22.26 -22.79
CA ASP A 5 42.02 -21.00 -22.17
C ASP A 5 40.95 -20.33 -23.03
N ASP A 6 39.70 -20.43 -22.64
CA ASP A 6 38.60 -19.71 -23.27
C ASP A 6 38.06 -18.67 -22.29
N THR A 7 38.87 -17.64 -22.07
CA THR A 7 38.42 -16.37 -21.45
C THR A 7 37.71 -15.52 -22.49
N SER A 8 36.54 -15.96 -22.95
CA SER A 8 35.62 -15.09 -23.67
C SER A 8 34.93 -14.17 -22.69
N ALA A 9 35.46 -12.95 -22.53
CA ALA A 9 34.78 -11.88 -21.83
C ALA A 9 33.39 -11.67 -22.44
N ALA A 10 32.35 -11.96 -21.65
CA ALA A 10 30.98 -11.71 -22.06
C ALA A 10 30.81 -10.20 -22.36
N PRO A 11 30.15 -9.83 -23.48
CA PRO A 11 29.96 -8.44 -23.86
C PRO A 11 29.24 -7.70 -22.71
N SER A 12 29.83 -6.58 -22.29
CA SER A 12 29.27 -5.68 -21.29
C SER A 12 28.01 -5.01 -21.85
N GLY A 13 26.88 -5.69 -21.76
CA GLY A 13 25.58 -5.06 -22.01
C GLY A 13 25.31 -3.96 -20.97
N PRO A 14 24.43 -3.00 -21.27
CA PRO A 14 24.16 -1.90 -20.35
C PRO A 14 23.85 -2.46 -18.95
N ARG A 15 24.57 -1.96 -17.92
CA ARG A 15 24.40 -2.40 -16.54
C ARG A 15 22.95 -2.16 -16.10
N ARG A 16 22.15 -3.22 -16.03
CA ARG A 16 20.79 -3.15 -15.51
C ARG A 16 20.84 -2.85 -14.01
N LEU A 17 20.05 -1.88 -13.57
CA LEU A 17 19.87 -1.60 -12.15
C LEU A 17 19.39 -2.86 -11.43
N LYS A 18 19.98 -3.17 -10.29
CA LYS A 18 19.51 -4.23 -9.42
C LYS A 18 18.17 -3.82 -8.78
N PRO A 19 17.27 -4.75 -8.43
CA PRO A 19 15.97 -4.45 -7.84
C PRO A 19 16.04 -3.50 -6.64
N TYR A 20 16.99 -3.69 -5.74
CA TYR A 20 17.17 -2.80 -4.58
C TYR A 20 17.57 -1.37 -4.98
N GLN A 21 18.39 -1.21 -6.02
CA GLN A 21 18.76 0.12 -6.54
C GLN A 21 17.55 0.81 -7.16
N LEU A 22 16.69 0.05 -7.87
CA LEU A 22 15.44 0.58 -8.42
C LEU A 22 14.49 1.05 -7.30
N SER A 23 14.37 0.31 -6.20
CA SER A 23 13.56 0.71 -5.04
C SER A 23 14.04 2.04 -4.47
N ILE A 24 15.35 2.19 -4.26
CA ILE A 24 15.93 3.44 -3.75
C ILE A 24 15.70 4.59 -4.74
N ALA A 25 15.92 4.34 -6.04
CA ALA A 25 15.73 5.37 -7.07
C ALA A 25 14.28 5.87 -7.13
N ILE A 26 13.29 4.95 -7.11
CA ILE A 26 11.87 5.30 -7.09
C ILE A 26 11.53 6.09 -5.82
N GLY A 27 11.95 5.63 -4.66
CA GLY A 27 11.68 6.32 -3.40
C GLY A 27 12.35 7.69 -3.32
N SER A 28 13.57 7.82 -3.83
CA SER A 28 14.26 9.12 -3.92
C SER A 28 13.53 10.08 -4.86
N PHE A 29 13.08 9.59 -6.03
CA PHE A 29 12.27 10.39 -6.94
C PHE A 29 10.97 10.87 -6.30
N MET A 30 10.22 9.97 -5.63
CA MET A 30 8.99 10.33 -4.94
C MET A 30 9.24 11.34 -3.82
N ALA A 31 10.30 11.16 -3.04
CA ALA A 31 10.64 12.08 -1.97
C ALA A 31 11.03 13.48 -2.48
N ILE A 32 11.85 13.54 -3.53
CA ILE A 32 12.23 14.80 -4.18
C ILE A 32 10.99 15.47 -4.79
N PHE A 33 10.14 14.72 -5.48
CA PHE A 33 8.90 15.24 -6.05
C PHE A 33 7.98 15.84 -4.98
N THR A 34 7.76 15.13 -3.85
CA THR A 34 6.94 15.61 -2.74
C THR A 34 7.56 16.86 -2.08
N LEU A 35 8.88 16.87 -1.90
CA LEU A 35 9.58 18.04 -1.35
C LEU A 35 9.45 19.26 -2.29
N MET A 36 9.68 19.05 -3.57
CA MET A 36 9.56 20.12 -4.58
C MET A 36 8.14 20.64 -4.71
N SER A 37 7.13 19.78 -4.59
CA SER A 37 5.73 20.19 -4.60
C SER A 37 5.39 21.14 -3.42
N GLY A 38 6.01 20.97 -2.26
CA GLY A 38 5.87 21.90 -1.14
C GLY A 38 6.66 23.21 -1.31
N VAL A 39 7.81 23.16 -1.95
CA VAL A 39 8.70 24.33 -2.12
C VAL A 39 8.25 25.21 -3.31
N LEU A 40 7.81 24.60 -4.40
CA LEU A 40 7.49 25.29 -5.64
C LEU A 40 6.42 26.38 -5.46
N PRO A 41 5.28 26.17 -4.78
CA PRO A 41 4.28 27.20 -4.53
C PRO A 41 4.81 28.36 -3.67
N LEU A 42 5.76 28.10 -2.76
CA LEU A 42 6.38 29.13 -1.94
C LEU A 42 7.26 30.07 -2.78
N ILE A 43 7.95 29.52 -3.79
CA ILE A 43 8.84 30.30 -4.68
C ILE A 43 8.01 31.03 -5.73
N THR A 44 7.04 30.36 -6.35
CA THR A 44 6.27 30.90 -7.47
C THR A 44 5.09 31.78 -7.04
N LYS A 45 4.76 31.75 -5.74
CA LYS A 45 3.60 32.46 -5.18
C LYS A 45 2.28 32.13 -5.91
N TRP A 46 2.15 30.88 -6.37
CA TRP A 46 0.92 30.39 -6.97
C TRP A 46 -0.18 30.37 -5.92
N LYS A 47 -1.07 31.34 -5.97
CA LYS A 47 -2.25 31.38 -5.12
C LYS A 47 -3.47 31.22 -6.01
N SER A 48 -4.41 30.43 -5.56
CA SER A 48 -5.73 30.35 -6.17
C SER A 48 -6.66 31.31 -5.45
N ASP A 49 -7.27 32.21 -6.20
CA ASP A 49 -8.32 33.11 -5.74
C ASP A 49 -9.73 32.63 -6.19
N SER A 50 -9.83 31.38 -6.69
CA SER A 50 -11.09 30.80 -7.13
C SER A 50 -12.05 30.59 -5.96
N PRO A 51 -13.32 31.05 -6.05
CA PRO A 51 -14.28 30.98 -4.96
C PRO A 51 -14.80 29.56 -4.66
N ILE A 52 -14.49 28.56 -5.48
CA ILE A 52 -15.00 27.18 -5.34
C ILE A 52 -13.87 26.19 -5.49
N HIS A 53 -12.95 26.16 -4.52
CA HIS A 53 -11.97 25.09 -4.44
C HIS A 53 -11.59 24.84 -2.99
N ARG A 54 -11.21 23.60 -2.72
CA ARG A 54 -10.74 23.16 -1.40
C ARG A 54 -9.33 23.69 -1.16
N GLN A 55 -9.17 24.51 -0.13
CA GLN A 55 -7.84 24.88 0.34
C GLN A 55 -7.29 23.77 1.23
N VAL A 56 -6.24 23.07 0.77
CA VAL A 56 -5.65 21.89 1.45
C VAL A 56 -5.16 22.24 2.84
N PHE A 57 -4.57 23.41 3.02
CA PHE A 57 -3.97 23.87 4.28
C PHE A 57 -4.74 25.01 4.94
N GLU A 58 -6.03 25.15 4.65
CA GLU A 58 -6.85 26.22 5.25
C GLU A 58 -6.86 26.14 6.79
N GLY A 59 -6.36 27.20 7.43
CA GLY A 59 -6.26 27.27 8.90
C GLY A 59 -5.17 26.38 9.51
N ILE A 60 -4.29 25.77 8.72
CA ILE A 60 -3.15 24.99 9.23
C ILE A 60 -1.93 25.92 9.34
N PRO A 61 -1.30 26.04 10.53
CA PRO A 61 -0.13 26.88 10.75
C PRO A 61 1.05 26.51 9.84
N GLY A 62 1.79 27.52 9.35
CA GLY A 62 2.94 27.34 8.46
C GLY A 62 4.00 26.34 8.95
N PRO A 63 4.39 26.34 10.25
CA PRO A 63 5.32 25.33 10.76
C PRO A 63 4.82 23.88 10.61
N ILE A 64 3.52 23.64 10.70
CA ILE A 64 2.93 22.31 10.52
C ILE A 64 2.95 21.91 9.04
N GLN A 65 2.69 22.86 8.13
CA GLN A 65 2.82 22.62 6.68
C GLN A 65 4.27 22.28 6.31
N LEU A 66 5.23 23.02 6.85
CA LEU A 66 6.66 22.73 6.65
C LEU A 66 7.03 21.35 7.18
N ALA A 67 6.57 20.97 8.37
CA ALA A 67 6.78 19.65 8.94
C ALA A 67 6.19 18.54 8.04
N PHE A 68 4.99 18.74 7.48
CA PHE A 68 4.39 17.81 6.52
C PHE A 68 5.29 17.58 5.30
N TYR A 69 5.72 18.66 4.63
CA TYR A 69 6.57 18.57 3.43
C TYR A 69 8.03 18.15 3.69
N THR A 70 8.43 18.02 4.93
CA THR A 70 9.76 17.47 5.30
C THR A 70 9.68 16.03 5.78
N VAL A 71 8.70 15.71 6.64
CA VAL A 71 8.57 14.37 7.24
C VAL A 71 8.10 13.34 6.23
N ILE A 72 7.13 13.67 5.36
CA ILE A 72 6.63 12.71 4.35
C ILE A 72 7.73 12.26 3.38
N PRO A 73 8.52 13.14 2.73
CA PRO A 73 9.67 12.73 1.93
C PRO A 73 10.69 11.88 2.70
N ALA A 74 10.99 12.25 3.94
CA ALA A 74 11.88 11.46 4.79
C ALA A 74 11.35 10.03 5.02
N MET A 75 10.04 9.88 5.26
CA MET A 75 9.40 8.56 5.39
C MET A 75 9.40 7.76 4.10
N LEU A 76 9.21 8.39 2.95
CA LEU A 76 9.30 7.74 1.65
C LEU A 76 10.72 7.22 1.38
N LEU A 77 11.76 8.02 1.68
CA LEU A 77 13.15 7.60 1.58
C LEU A 77 13.43 6.44 2.54
N TRP A 78 13.09 6.58 3.81
CA TRP A 78 13.27 5.52 4.80
C TRP A 78 12.59 4.22 4.36
N GLY A 79 11.34 4.30 3.91
CA GLY A 79 10.59 3.16 3.42
C GLY A 79 11.26 2.47 2.24
N SER A 80 11.79 3.25 1.27
CA SER A 80 12.48 2.68 0.11
C SER A 80 13.79 1.99 0.48
N PHE A 81 14.56 2.49 1.46
CA PHE A 81 15.72 1.79 2.00
C PHE A 81 15.34 0.47 2.69
N ARG A 82 14.26 0.46 3.49
CA ARG A 82 13.77 -0.77 4.14
C ARG A 82 13.29 -1.82 3.14
N PHE A 83 12.64 -1.39 2.04
CA PHE A 83 12.31 -2.28 0.93
C PHE A 83 13.57 -2.78 0.20
N ALA A 84 14.55 -1.92 -0.03
CA ALA A 84 15.82 -2.31 -0.64
C ALA A 84 16.54 -3.39 0.16
N ASP A 85 16.57 -3.28 1.49
CA ASP A 85 17.17 -4.30 2.36
C ASP A 85 16.47 -5.67 2.19
N ARG A 86 15.14 -5.69 2.04
CA ARG A 86 14.42 -6.93 1.74
C ARG A 86 14.73 -7.49 0.36
N MET A 87 14.82 -6.64 -0.65
CA MET A 87 15.17 -7.05 -2.01
C MET A 87 16.57 -7.65 -2.08
N ARG A 88 17.51 -7.19 -1.28
CA ARG A 88 18.85 -7.80 -1.13
C ARG A 88 18.75 -9.25 -0.67
N ASN A 89 17.80 -9.57 0.22
CA ASN A 89 17.59 -10.96 0.63
C ASN A 89 17.10 -11.85 -0.53
N TRP A 90 16.27 -11.31 -1.44
CA TRP A 90 15.87 -12.08 -2.63
C TRP A 90 17.04 -12.28 -3.59
N GLU A 91 17.94 -11.30 -3.70
CA GLU A 91 19.12 -11.37 -4.57
C GLU A 91 20.17 -12.39 -4.10
N ARG A 92 20.10 -12.87 -2.84
CA ARG A 92 20.94 -13.97 -2.34
C ARG A 92 20.60 -15.31 -2.99
N GLY A 93 19.37 -15.46 -3.46
CA GLY A 93 18.91 -16.70 -4.08
C GLY A 93 19.54 -16.94 -5.47
N THR A 94 19.62 -18.21 -5.84
CA THR A 94 20.11 -18.62 -7.16
C THR A 94 19.20 -18.11 -8.28
N SER A 95 19.72 -18.06 -9.50
CA SER A 95 18.97 -17.62 -10.69
C SER A 95 17.77 -18.54 -10.97
N ASP A 96 16.63 -17.93 -11.26
CA ASP A 96 15.45 -18.63 -11.75
C ASP A 96 15.48 -18.61 -13.29
N ARG A 97 15.49 -19.80 -13.92
CA ARG A 97 15.59 -19.96 -15.38
C ARG A 97 14.34 -19.51 -16.16
N ARG A 98 13.45 -18.75 -15.55
CA ARG A 98 12.24 -18.25 -16.21
C ARG A 98 12.56 -17.25 -17.30
N ARG A 99 12.15 -17.58 -18.51
CA ARG A 99 12.29 -16.68 -19.66
C ARG A 99 11.05 -15.79 -19.75
N THR A 100 11.23 -14.47 -19.83
CA THR A 100 10.15 -13.52 -20.10
C THR A 100 10.03 -13.38 -21.64
N THR A 101 9.14 -14.15 -22.25
CA THR A 101 8.76 -14.00 -23.66
C THR A 101 7.50 -13.14 -23.76
N ALA A 102 7.21 -12.58 -24.96
CA ALA A 102 5.98 -11.82 -25.20
C ALA A 102 4.71 -12.63 -24.88
N LYS A 103 4.70 -13.95 -25.19
CA LYS A 103 3.61 -14.87 -24.83
C LYS A 103 3.44 -14.99 -23.32
N ASN A 104 4.54 -15.14 -22.60
CA ASN A 104 4.51 -15.19 -21.13
C ASN A 104 4.11 -13.85 -20.51
N ALA A 105 4.47 -12.71 -21.11
CA ALA A 105 4.06 -11.40 -20.65
C ALA A 105 2.52 -11.23 -20.68
N LYS A 106 1.85 -11.65 -21.76
CA LYS A 106 0.37 -11.64 -21.85
C LYS A 106 -0.27 -12.52 -20.75
N ARG A 107 0.24 -13.74 -20.55
CA ARG A 107 -0.25 -14.65 -19.50
C ARG A 107 -0.02 -14.06 -18.10
N ARG A 108 1.14 -13.47 -17.85
CA ARG A 108 1.46 -12.79 -16.58
C ARG A 108 0.54 -11.62 -16.30
N LEU A 109 0.26 -10.79 -17.31
CA LEU A 109 -0.66 -9.67 -17.19
C LEU A 109 -2.09 -10.16 -16.90
N ALA A 110 -2.55 -11.24 -17.51
CA ALA A 110 -3.86 -11.83 -17.26
C ALA A 110 -3.99 -12.32 -15.79
N ASP A 111 -2.96 -12.99 -15.26
CA ASP A 111 -2.97 -13.44 -13.86
C ASP A 111 -2.81 -12.29 -12.86
N PHE A 112 -2.00 -11.29 -13.19
CA PHE A 112 -1.90 -10.05 -12.42
C PHE A 112 -3.25 -9.36 -12.35
N ARG A 113 -3.92 -9.21 -13.50
CA ARG A 113 -5.29 -8.65 -13.57
C ARG A 113 -6.29 -9.44 -12.73
N ALA A 114 -6.26 -10.78 -12.81
CA ALA A 114 -7.12 -11.64 -11.98
C ALA A 114 -6.83 -11.49 -10.47
N GLY A 115 -5.58 -11.24 -10.11
CA GLY A 115 -5.17 -10.93 -8.74
C GLY A 115 -5.67 -9.57 -8.26
N VAL A 116 -5.50 -8.52 -9.07
CA VAL A 116 -5.97 -7.16 -8.78
C VAL A 116 -7.50 -7.14 -8.56
N TYR A 117 -8.26 -7.90 -9.35
CA TYR A 117 -9.71 -8.05 -9.14
C TYR A 117 -10.09 -9.06 -8.05
N MET A 118 -9.17 -9.48 -7.18
CA MET A 118 -9.40 -10.35 -6.02
C MET A 118 -10.07 -11.70 -6.36
N ARG A 119 -10.01 -12.17 -7.62
CA ARG A 119 -10.72 -13.36 -8.10
C ARG A 119 -10.51 -14.61 -7.26
N THR A 120 -9.28 -14.81 -6.76
CA THR A 120 -8.98 -15.98 -5.91
C THR A 120 -9.43 -15.76 -4.47
N LEU A 121 -9.39 -14.54 -3.98
CA LEU A 121 -9.78 -14.20 -2.61
C LEU A 121 -11.31 -14.25 -2.44
N LEU A 122 -12.06 -13.85 -3.46
CA LEU A 122 -13.52 -13.88 -3.49
C LEU A 122 -14.12 -15.30 -3.45
N ARG A 123 -13.31 -16.36 -3.55
CA ARG A 123 -13.76 -17.73 -3.27
C ARG A 123 -14.11 -17.95 -1.79
N ASP A 124 -13.57 -17.16 -0.87
CA ASP A 124 -14.04 -16.99 0.50
C ASP A 124 -14.80 -15.67 0.53
N SER A 125 -16.12 -15.70 0.34
CA SER A 125 -16.94 -14.52 0.08
C SER A 125 -16.80 -13.45 1.18
N ALA A 126 -16.82 -13.85 2.44
CA ALA A 126 -16.69 -12.92 3.55
C ALA A 126 -15.28 -12.27 3.63
N ALA A 127 -14.23 -13.08 3.49
CA ALA A 127 -12.86 -12.55 3.49
C ALA A 127 -12.59 -11.74 2.22
N GLY A 128 -13.10 -12.20 1.08
CA GLY A 128 -12.92 -11.54 -0.20
C GLY A 128 -13.59 -10.18 -0.27
N LEU A 129 -14.86 -10.11 0.13
CA LEU A 129 -15.61 -8.85 0.12
C LEU A 129 -15.01 -7.84 1.11
N MET A 130 -14.76 -8.27 2.35
CA MET A 130 -14.12 -7.43 3.37
C MET A 130 -12.79 -6.86 2.86
N HIS A 131 -11.92 -7.71 2.31
CA HIS A 131 -10.64 -7.26 1.80
C HIS A 131 -10.78 -6.36 0.56
N SER A 132 -11.75 -6.64 -0.30
CA SER A 132 -12.04 -5.80 -1.48
C SER A 132 -12.50 -4.40 -1.06
N MET A 133 -13.32 -4.28 -0.02
CA MET A 133 -13.73 -2.98 0.54
C MET A 133 -12.52 -2.19 1.02
N MET A 134 -11.61 -2.80 1.79
CA MET A 134 -10.38 -2.16 2.23
C MET A 134 -9.47 -1.78 1.05
N TYR A 135 -9.28 -2.69 0.11
CA TYR A 135 -8.35 -2.52 -1.01
C TYR A 135 -8.82 -1.45 -2.00
N PHE A 136 -10.05 -1.57 -2.51
CA PHE A 136 -10.57 -0.60 -3.49
C PHE A 136 -10.87 0.74 -2.82
N GLY A 137 -11.39 0.74 -1.59
CA GLY A 137 -11.58 1.96 -0.81
C GLY A 137 -10.25 2.71 -0.62
N PHE A 138 -9.20 2.00 -0.22
CA PHE A 138 -7.85 2.58 -0.09
C PHE A 138 -7.31 3.13 -1.41
N LEU A 139 -7.42 2.37 -2.51
CA LEU A 139 -6.93 2.83 -3.82
C LEU A 139 -7.66 4.08 -4.31
N VAL A 140 -8.98 4.13 -4.12
CA VAL A 140 -9.78 5.31 -4.50
C VAL A 140 -9.41 6.51 -3.62
N LEU A 141 -9.29 6.32 -2.30
CA LEU A 141 -8.84 7.39 -1.39
C LEU A 141 -7.43 7.90 -1.74
N LEU A 142 -6.52 7.00 -2.09
CA LEU A 142 -5.19 7.39 -2.56
C LEU A 142 -5.29 8.23 -3.85
N GLY A 143 -6.17 7.84 -4.78
CA GLY A 143 -6.45 8.61 -5.99
C GLY A 143 -7.06 9.98 -5.70
N VAL A 144 -8.03 10.04 -4.79
CA VAL A 144 -8.67 11.29 -4.31
C VAL A 144 -7.64 12.24 -3.67
N THR A 145 -6.79 11.72 -2.78
CA THR A 145 -5.73 12.51 -2.14
C THR A 145 -4.70 13.00 -3.16
N THR A 146 -4.31 12.13 -4.11
CA THR A 146 -3.36 12.49 -5.18
C THR A 146 -3.96 13.57 -6.09
N ALA A 147 -5.24 13.45 -6.46
CA ALA A 147 -5.93 14.43 -7.26
C ALA A 147 -6.00 15.81 -6.56
N LEU A 148 -6.28 15.81 -5.25
CA LEU A 148 -6.30 17.03 -4.45
C LEU A 148 -4.93 17.71 -4.41
N GLU A 149 -3.87 16.91 -4.13
CA GLU A 149 -2.52 17.46 -4.09
C GLU A 149 -2.07 17.97 -5.46
N LEU A 150 -2.41 17.24 -6.53
CA LEU A 150 -2.11 17.68 -7.89
C LEU A 150 -2.82 19.01 -8.22
N ASP A 151 -4.12 19.11 -7.95
CA ASP A 151 -4.88 20.35 -8.16
C ASP A 151 -4.30 21.51 -7.34
N HIS A 152 -3.90 21.24 -6.08
CA HIS A 152 -3.27 22.23 -5.21
C HIS A 152 -1.97 22.80 -5.81
N GLN A 153 -1.17 21.98 -6.50
CA GLN A 153 0.11 22.36 -7.09
C GLN A 153 0.00 23.01 -8.48
N LEU A 154 -1.17 22.94 -9.11
CA LEU A 154 -1.36 23.52 -10.45
C LEU A 154 -1.62 25.04 -10.40
N PRO A 155 -1.16 25.79 -11.43
CA PRO A 155 -1.57 27.16 -11.63
C PRO A 155 -3.09 27.27 -11.77
N GLU A 156 -3.68 28.42 -11.42
CA GLU A 156 -5.13 28.66 -11.45
C GLU A 156 -5.79 28.23 -12.76
N SER A 157 -5.15 28.55 -13.89
CA SER A 157 -5.67 28.23 -15.24
C SER A 157 -5.75 26.72 -15.55
N LEU A 158 -5.06 25.88 -14.77
CA LEU A 158 -5.00 24.42 -14.94
C LEU A 158 -5.69 23.66 -13.82
N LYS A 159 -6.21 24.34 -12.80
CA LYS A 159 -6.98 23.70 -11.75
C LYS A 159 -8.25 23.07 -12.31
N PHE A 160 -8.57 21.88 -11.84
CA PHE A 160 -9.68 21.09 -12.36
C PHE A 160 -10.72 20.72 -11.30
N LEU A 161 -10.40 20.84 -10.00
CA LEU A 161 -11.33 20.53 -8.92
C LEU A 161 -12.29 21.70 -8.64
N HIS A 162 -13.15 22.03 -9.58
CA HIS A 162 -14.18 23.06 -9.46
C HIS A 162 -15.53 22.58 -10.05
N GLY A 163 -16.61 23.25 -9.69
CA GLY A 163 -17.95 22.96 -10.22
C GLY A 163 -18.39 21.51 -10.01
N ASP A 164 -18.91 20.85 -11.04
CA ASP A 164 -19.42 19.49 -10.97
C ASP A 164 -18.31 18.43 -10.80
N VAL A 165 -17.08 18.73 -11.28
CA VAL A 165 -15.92 17.85 -11.03
C VAL A 165 -15.62 17.79 -9.53
N TYR A 166 -15.67 18.92 -8.82
CA TYR A 166 -15.49 18.96 -7.39
C TYR A 166 -16.61 18.20 -6.65
N ARG A 167 -17.86 18.36 -7.06
CA ARG A 167 -18.99 17.62 -6.48
C ARG A 167 -18.80 16.09 -6.62
N GLY A 168 -18.44 15.64 -7.82
CA GLY A 168 -18.10 14.23 -8.06
C GLY A 168 -16.92 13.74 -7.23
N TYR A 169 -15.88 14.57 -7.10
CA TYR A 169 -14.72 14.32 -6.28
C TYR A 169 -15.09 14.09 -4.79
N VAL A 170 -15.90 14.99 -4.21
CA VAL A 170 -16.37 14.90 -2.82
C VAL A 170 -17.19 13.63 -2.59
N LEU A 171 -18.16 13.35 -3.48
CA LEU A 171 -19.01 12.16 -3.42
C LEU A 171 -18.19 10.87 -3.46
N ILE A 172 -17.23 10.78 -4.38
CA ILE A 172 -16.34 9.61 -4.52
C ILE A 172 -15.46 9.46 -3.28
N GLY A 173 -14.95 10.56 -2.74
CA GLY A 173 -14.14 10.57 -1.53
C GLY A 173 -14.89 10.01 -0.32
N ASP A 174 -16.10 10.49 -0.07
CA ASP A 174 -16.95 10.03 1.02
C ASP A 174 -17.34 8.55 0.87
N LEU A 175 -17.75 8.14 -0.33
CA LEU A 175 -18.08 6.75 -0.59
C LEU A 175 -16.89 5.82 -0.36
N ALA A 176 -15.73 6.20 -0.85
CA ALA A 176 -14.51 5.42 -0.66
C ALA A 176 -14.08 5.39 0.81
N GLY A 177 -14.20 6.50 1.53
CA GLY A 177 -13.94 6.59 2.97
C GLY A 177 -14.84 5.68 3.78
N LEU A 178 -16.14 5.70 3.48
CA LEU A 178 -17.13 4.82 4.13
C LEU A 178 -16.83 3.34 3.86
N VAL A 179 -16.64 2.98 2.59
CA VAL A 179 -16.34 1.59 2.18
C VAL A 179 -15.05 1.10 2.82
N PHE A 180 -13.99 1.91 2.80
CA PHE A 180 -12.72 1.59 3.42
C PHE A 180 -12.86 1.37 4.93
N THR A 181 -13.45 2.33 5.64
CA THR A 181 -13.61 2.28 7.10
C THR A 181 -14.49 1.11 7.53
N ALA A 182 -15.60 0.88 6.84
CA ALA A 182 -16.47 -0.29 7.08
C ALA A 182 -15.72 -1.60 6.86
N GLY A 183 -14.90 -1.70 5.80
CA GLY A 183 -14.03 -2.85 5.55
C GLY A 183 -13.03 -3.10 6.67
N VAL A 184 -12.40 -2.05 7.21
CA VAL A 184 -11.46 -2.14 8.33
C VAL A 184 -12.17 -2.58 9.61
N VAL A 185 -13.33 -1.99 9.92
CA VAL A 185 -14.14 -2.40 11.08
C VAL A 185 -14.55 -3.87 10.96
N TRP A 186 -15.00 -4.29 9.77
CA TRP A 186 -15.32 -5.71 9.53
C TRP A 186 -14.11 -6.62 9.72
N ALA A 187 -12.91 -6.20 9.29
CA ALA A 187 -11.67 -6.95 9.51
C ALA A 187 -11.34 -7.09 11.00
N ILE A 188 -11.56 -6.04 11.80
CA ILE A 188 -11.41 -6.06 13.26
C ILE A 188 -12.39 -7.04 13.88
N VAL A 189 -13.69 -6.92 13.55
CA VAL A 189 -14.72 -7.83 14.04
C VAL A 189 -14.40 -9.28 13.67
N ARG A 190 -14.03 -9.54 12.43
CA ARG A 190 -13.69 -10.89 11.96
C ARG A 190 -12.46 -11.47 12.68
N ARG A 191 -11.46 -10.65 12.98
CA ARG A 191 -10.21 -11.11 13.60
C ARG A 191 -10.33 -11.29 15.11
N TYR A 192 -11.03 -10.41 15.81
CA TYR A 192 -11.01 -10.36 17.28
C TYR A 192 -12.30 -10.87 17.93
N ILE A 193 -13.44 -10.78 17.22
CA ILE A 193 -14.75 -11.24 17.72
C ILE A 193 -15.11 -12.60 17.10
N GLN A 194 -15.24 -12.69 15.78
CA GLN A 194 -15.63 -13.93 15.10
C GLN A 194 -14.56 -15.03 15.15
N ARG A 195 -13.29 -14.67 15.06
CA ARG A 195 -12.11 -15.52 15.19
C ARG A 195 -12.16 -16.86 14.44
N PRO A 196 -12.46 -16.91 13.13
CA PRO A 196 -12.45 -18.15 12.37
C PRO A 196 -11.12 -18.89 12.58
N TYR A 197 -11.14 -20.23 12.58
CA TYR A 197 -9.99 -21.07 12.90
C TYR A 197 -8.68 -20.63 12.23
N ARG A 198 -8.70 -20.45 10.91
CA ARG A 198 -7.53 -20.00 10.14
C ARG A 198 -6.90 -18.69 10.66
N ILE A 199 -7.73 -17.74 11.05
CA ILE A 199 -7.29 -16.43 11.53
C ILE A 199 -6.78 -16.56 12.98
N ARG A 200 -7.48 -17.33 13.80
CA ARG A 200 -7.14 -17.54 15.21
C ARG A 200 -5.72 -18.08 15.40
N ILE A 201 -5.34 -19.09 14.61
CA ILE A 201 -4.01 -19.75 14.72
C ILE A 201 -2.86 -18.89 14.19
N LYS A 202 -3.15 -17.83 13.43
CA LYS A 202 -2.13 -16.96 12.81
C LYS A 202 -2.22 -15.50 13.26
N SER A 203 -3.04 -15.18 14.25
CA SER A 203 -3.12 -13.80 14.75
C SER A 203 -1.88 -13.43 15.57
N LYS A 204 -1.31 -12.26 15.27
CA LYS A 204 -0.16 -11.67 15.94
C LYS A 204 -0.49 -10.21 16.34
N PRO A 205 0.21 -9.63 17.31
CA PRO A 205 0.03 -8.21 17.69
C PRO A 205 0.17 -7.23 16.52
N GLU A 206 1.04 -7.55 15.55
CA GLU A 206 1.23 -6.80 14.32
C GLU A 206 -0.09 -6.48 13.59
N HIS A 207 -1.06 -7.40 13.60
CA HIS A 207 -2.36 -7.19 12.95
C HIS A 207 -3.21 -6.12 13.67
N ALA A 208 -3.08 -6.01 14.99
CA ALA A 208 -3.77 -4.96 15.76
C ALA A 208 -3.22 -3.57 15.40
N ILE A 209 -1.90 -3.46 15.29
CA ILE A 209 -1.22 -2.21 14.91
C ILE A 209 -1.68 -1.80 13.51
N ILE A 210 -1.64 -2.72 12.54
CA ILE A 210 -2.05 -2.45 11.16
C ILE A 210 -3.51 -1.98 11.10
N LEU A 211 -4.43 -2.74 11.70
CA LEU A 211 -5.85 -2.42 11.64
C LEU A 211 -6.18 -1.14 12.43
N GLY A 212 -5.47 -0.89 13.54
CA GLY A 212 -5.59 0.33 14.32
C GLY A 212 -5.16 1.57 13.54
N VAL A 213 -4.02 1.51 12.86
CA VAL A 213 -3.53 2.61 12.00
C VAL A 213 -4.50 2.86 10.84
N MET A 214 -4.98 1.80 10.17
CA MET A 214 -5.94 1.94 9.07
C MET A 214 -7.28 2.51 9.55
N LEU A 215 -7.77 2.09 10.72
CA LEU A 215 -8.98 2.65 11.31
C LEU A 215 -8.79 4.13 11.65
N LEU A 216 -7.64 4.48 12.24
CA LEU A 216 -7.32 5.87 12.57
C LEU A 216 -7.29 6.76 11.31
N ILE A 217 -6.73 6.27 10.19
CA ILE A 217 -6.75 6.99 8.90
C ILE A 217 -8.21 7.25 8.47
N GLY A 218 -9.08 6.24 8.50
CA GLY A 218 -10.48 6.39 8.08
C GLY A 218 -11.25 7.37 8.98
N VAL A 219 -11.17 7.19 10.28
CA VAL A 219 -11.90 8.02 11.25
C VAL A 219 -11.37 9.46 11.27
N SER A 220 -10.04 9.65 11.26
CA SER A 220 -9.47 10.99 11.28
C SER A 220 -9.70 11.74 9.96
N GLY A 221 -9.84 11.04 8.83
CA GLY A 221 -10.22 11.65 7.56
C GLY A 221 -11.61 12.28 7.64
N PHE A 222 -12.61 11.56 8.13
CA PHE A 222 -13.96 12.10 8.36
C PHE A 222 -13.97 13.19 9.43
N GLY A 223 -13.18 13.05 10.51
CA GLY A 223 -13.05 14.10 11.52
C GLY A 223 -12.50 15.41 10.93
N ALA A 224 -11.44 15.33 10.16
CA ALA A 224 -10.86 16.50 9.51
C ALA A 224 -11.85 17.15 8.52
N GLU A 225 -12.59 16.36 7.75
CA GLU A 225 -13.60 16.84 6.81
C GLU A 225 -14.77 17.51 7.54
N MET A 226 -15.34 16.87 8.54
CA MET A 226 -16.42 17.37 9.38
C MET A 226 -16.10 18.78 9.92
N PHE A 227 -14.95 18.94 10.58
CA PHE A 227 -14.58 20.21 11.18
C PHE A 227 -14.14 21.26 10.16
N ARG A 228 -13.62 20.84 8.99
CA ARG A 228 -13.36 21.75 7.87
C ARG A 228 -14.66 22.37 7.37
N ILE A 229 -15.67 21.54 7.09
CA ILE A 229 -16.98 22.01 6.60
C ILE A 229 -17.64 22.93 7.64
N ALA A 230 -17.70 22.50 8.90
CA ALA A 230 -18.31 23.28 9.97
C ALA A 230 -17.62 24.64 10.16
N LYS A 231 -16.29 24.68 10.17
CA LYS A 231 -15.50 25.92 10.29
C LYS A 231 -15.80 26.87 9.15
N SER A 232 -15.79 26.38 7.90
CA SER A 232 -16.02 27.21 6.71
C SER A 232 -17.46 27.74 6.68
N THR A 233 -18.45 26.92 7.06
CA THR A 233 -19.85 27.34 7.22
C THR A 233 -20.01 28.43 8.27
N ALA A 234 -19.40 28.27 9.42
CA ALA A 234 -19.40 29.29 10.50
C ALA A 234 -18.70 30.58 10.07
N GLY A 235 -17.73 30.52 9.17
CA GLY A 235 -17.09 31.67 8.54
C GLY A 235 -17.90 32.34 7.42
N GLY A 236 -19.13 31.89 7.16
CA GLY A 236 -20.01 32.46 6.14
C GLY A 236 -19.67 32.06 4.71
N VAL A 237 -18.82 31.05 4.51
CA VAL A 237 -18.49 30.51 3.18
C VAL A 237 -19.67 29.66 2.70
N ASN A 238 -20.10 29.89 1.43
CA ASN A 238 -21.13 29.03 0.84
C ASN A 238 -20.58 27.63 0.59
N MET A 239 -21.13 26.65 1.32
CA MET A 239 -20.73 25.25 1.28
C MET A 239 -21.75 24.35 0.57
N ASP A 240 -22.59 24.90 -0.34
CA ASP A 240 -23.62 24.12 -1.05
C ASP A 240 -23.04 22.95 -1.86
N HIS A 241 -21.83 23.10 -2.36
CA HIS A 241 -21.14 22.01 -3.07
C HIS A 241 -20.69 20.88 -2.14
N GLU A 242 -20.49 21.14 -0.83
CA GLU A 242 -20.16 20.12 0.16
C GLU A 242 -21.37 19.26 0.57
N LYS A 243 -22.58 19.62 0.18
CA LYS A 243 -23.77 18.77 0.36
C LYS A 243 -23.65 17.43 -0.35
N TRP A 244 -22.73 17.31 -1.32
CA TRP A 244 -22.38 16.05 -1.98
C TRP A 244 -21.49 15.15 -1.11
N SER A 245 -20.91 15.66 -0.04
CA SER A 245 -20.29 14.90 1.03
C SER A 245 -21.39 14.35 1.96
N PHE A 246 -21.95 13.22 1.59
CA PHE A 246 -23.12 12.66 2.28
C PHE A 246 -22.83 12.10 3.69
N ILE A 247 -21.56 11.98 4.06
CA ILE A 247 -21.09 11.67 5.42
C ILE A 247 -20.54 12.92 6.10
N GLY A 248 -19.59 13.61 5.48
CA GLY A 248 -18.91 14.76 6.08
C GLY A 248 -19.85 15.92 6.36
N TYR A 249 -20.77 16.23 5.45
CA TYR A 249 -21.70 17.34 5.61
C TYR A 249 -22.71 17.12 6.75
N PRO A 250 -23.42 15.97 6.87
CA PRO A 250 -24.27 15.69 8.02
C PRO A 250 -23.48 15.64 9.34
N LEU A 251 -22.26 15.13 9.34
CA LEU A 251 -21.43 15.15 10.54
C LEU A 251 -21.10 16.57 10.96
N ALA A 252 -20.84 17.48 10.02
CA ALA A 252 -20.55 18.89 10.31
C ALA A 252 -21.73 19.57 11.03
N SER A 253 -22.98 19.22 10.69
CA SER A 253 -24.15 19.78 11.36
C SER A 253 -24.27 19.41 12.86
N LEU A 254 -23.58 18.35 13.32
CA LEU A 254 -23.57 17.99 14.74
C LEU A 254 -22.83 18.99 15.63
N VAL A 255 -22.02 19.84 15.03
CA VAL A 255 -21.22 20.87 15.73
C VAL A 255 -21.65 22.29 15.34
N ASP A 256 -22.84 22.44 14.73
CA ASP A 256 -23.42 23.74 14.43
C ASP A 256 -23.55 24.58 15.72
N GLY A 257 -23.24 25.86 15.61
CA GLY A 257 -23.27 26.78 16.76
C GLY A 257 -22.05 26.71 17.68
N TRP A 258 -21.06 25.86 17.41
CA TRP A 258 -19.80 25.92 18.15
C TRP A 258 -19.03 27.19 17.86
N ALA A 259 -18.27 27.69 18.85
CA ALA A 259 -17.45 28.86 18.71
C ALA A 259 -16.42 28.68 17.57
N PRO A 260 -16.24 29.65 16.65
CA PRO A 260 -15.33 29.55 15.51
C PRO A 260 -13.91 29.10 15.89
N ARG A 261 -13.39 29.61 17.02
CA ARG A 261 -12.07 29.21 17.53
C ARG A 261 -12.00 27.73 17.92
N SER A 262 -13.08 27.18 18.49
CA SER A 262 -13.16 25.76 18.81
C SER A 262 -13.16 24.91 17.54
N LEU A 263 -13.95 25.28 16.54
CA LEU A 263 -14.00 24.58 15.25
C LEU A 263 -12.63 24.57 14.57
N GLU A 264 -11.92 25.69 14.61
CA GLU A 264 -10.56 25.78 14.06
C GLU A 264 -9.58 24.84 14.78
N LEU A 265 -9.56 24.83 16.12
CA LEU A 265 -8.67 23.99 16.90
C LEU A 265 -8.97 22.50 16.69
N TRP A 266 -10.25 22.11 16.62
CA TRP A 266 -10.65 20.75 16.32
C TRP A 266 -10.29 20.33 14.91
N HIS A 267 -10.46 21.22 13.93
CA HIS A 267 -10.00 20.96 12.55
C HIS A 267 -8.49 20.72 12.51
N GLN A 268 -7.69 21.58 13.13
CA GLN A 268 -6.23 21.40 13.22
C GLN A 268 -5.88 20.09 13.91
N GLY A 269 -6.54 19.75 15.03
CA GLY A 269 -6.30 18.51 15.77
C GLY A 269 -6.58 17.26 14.93
N TRP A 270 -7.72 17.20 14.24
CA TRP A 270 -8.07 16.07 13.38
C TRP A 270 -7.19 15.98 12.15
N TRP A 271 -6.81 17.12 11.56
CA TRP A 271 -5.87 17.16 10.44
C TRP A 271 -4.50 16.61 10.86
N ILE A 272 -3.97 17.04 12.00
CA ILE A 272 -2.70 16.51 12.54
C ILE A 272 -2.84 15.02 12.83
N ALA A 273 -3.92 14.57 13.45
CA ALA A 273 -4.16 13.15 13.72
C ALA A 273 -4.16 12.31 12.43
N HIS A 274 -4.76 12.84 11.35
CA HIS A 274 -4.78 12.18 10.05
C HIS A 274 -3.36 12.07 9.43
N VAL A 275 -2.58 13.14 9.49
CA VAL A 275 -1.19 13.14 9.01
C VAL A 275 -0.31 12.19 9.83
N VAL A 276 -0.46 12.20 11.16
CA VAL A 276 0.27 11.26 12.04
C VAL A 276 -0.11 9.81 11.73
N ALA A 277 -1.39 9.52 11.49
CA ALA A 277 -1.84 8.19 11.09
C ALA A 277 -1.23 7.78 9.73
N PHE A 278 -1.14 8.70 8.78
CA PHE A 278 -0.51 8.45 7.49
C PHE A 278 1.01 8.23 7.62
N ILE A 279 1.70 9.02 8.43
CA ILE A 279 3.12 8.80 8.75
C ILE A 279 3.32 7.42 9.40
N ALA A 280 2.47 7.04 10.35
CA ALA A 280 2.51 5.73 10.97
C ALA A 280 2.28 4.61 9.93
N PHE A 281 1.35 4.79 8.99
CA PHE A 281 1.14 3.87 7.88
C PHE A 281 2.40 3.72 7.03
N LEU A 282 3.04 4.81 6.62
CA LEU A 282 4.30 4.77 5.86
C LEU A 282 5.42 4.07 6.63
N ALA A 283 5.48 4.29 7.95
CA ALA A 283 6.47 3.66 8.83
C ALA A 283 6.28 2.15 8.95
N ILE A 284 5.04 1.66 9.11
CA ILE A 284 4.77 0.22 9.26
C ILE A 284 4.74 -0.54 7.94
N LEU A 285 4.55 0.15 6.81
CA LEU A 285 4.40 -0.44 5.48
C LEU A 285 5.54 -1.38 5.08
N PRO A 286 6.83 -1.01 5.16
CA PRO A 286 7.93 -1.88 4.74
C PRO A 286 8.31 -2.96 5.77
N ILE A 287 8.00 -2.75 7.04
CA ILE A 287 8.47 -3.62 8.13
C ILE A 287 7.43 -4.65 8.58
N THR A 288 6.16 -4.43 8.25
CA THR A 288 5.06 -5.35 8.61
C THR A 288 4.56 -6.14 7.40
N MET A 289 3.53 -6.96 7.61
CA MET A 289 2.87 -7.68 6.52
C MET A 289 2.21 -6.74 5.48
N LEU A 290 2.03 -5.46 5.75
CA LEU A 290 1.53 -4.47 4.77
C LEU A 290 2.38 -4.38 3.51
N ARG A 291 3.65 -4.77 3.56
CA ARG A 291 4.50 -4.90 2.36
C ARG A 291 3.88 -5.74 1.25
N HIS A 292 2.91 -6.61 1.60
CA HIS A 292 2.19 -7.42 0.61
C HIS A 292 1.46 -6.56 -0.43
N ILE A 293 1.17 -5.29 -0.14
CA ILE A 293 0.62 -4.32 -1.10
C ILE A 293 1.50 -4.28 -2.36
N PHE A 294 2.82 -4.39 -2.22
CA PHE A 294 3.77 -4.41 -3.33
C PHE A 294 4.25 -5.82 -3.68
N THR A 295 4.56 -6.65 -2.67
CA THR A 295 5.15 -7.97 -2.92
C THR A 295 4.14 -8.97 -3.50
N SER A 296 2.85 -8.90 -3.13
CA SER A 296 1.85 -9.82 -3.68
C SER A 296 1.55 -9.57 -5.16
N PRO A 297 1.31 -8.33 -5.64
CA PRO A 297 1.16 -8.06 -7.07
C PRO A 297 2.39 -8.48 -7.88
N LEU A 298 3.59 -8.16 -7.38
CA LEU A 298 4.84 -8.58 -8.01
C LEU A 298 4.93 -10.11 -8.09
N ASN A 299 4.60 -10.79 -7.01
CA ASN A 299 4.63 -12.25 -6.95
C ASN A 299 3.60 -12.90 -7.87
N MET A 300 2.39 -12.34 -7.99
CA MET A 300 1.38 -12.80 -8.95
C MET A 300 1.83 -12.65 -10.40
N TYR A 301 2.43 -11.51 -10.73
CA TYR A 301 3.00 -11.26 -12.06
C TYR A 301 4.11 -12.26 -12.40
N LEU A 302 4.98 -12.58 -11.44
CA LEU A 302 6.13 -13.46 -11.60
C LEU A 302 5.81 -14.95 -11.37
N LYS A 303 4.54 -15.33 -11.19
CA LYS A 303 4.12 -16.71 -10.97
C LYS A 303 4.59 -17.63 -12.11
N ASP A 304 5.13 -18.82 -11.72
CA ASP A 304 5.40 -19.90 -12.65
C ASP A 304 4.10 -20.63 -13.05
N ARG A 305 3.78 -20.61 -14.33
CA ARG A 305 2.53 -21.18 -14.87
C ARG A 305 2.74 -22.49 -15.60
N ASP A 306 3.98 -22.78 -15.92
CA ASP A 306 4.35 -23.96 -16.72
C ASP A 306 4.69 -25.15 -15.82
N ARG A 307 4.88 -24.89 -14.52
CA ARG A 307 5.13 -25.93 -13.53
C ARG A 307 3.81 -26.63 -13.13
N PRO A 308 3.71 -27.97 -13.31
CA PRO A 308 2.56 -28.72 -12.82
C PRO A 308 2.38 -28.56 -11.31
N LYS A 309 1.13 -28.56 -10.84
CA LYS A 309 0.85 -28.57 -9.41
C LYS A 309 1.42 -29.84 -8.76
N GLY A 310 2.12 -29.67 -7.63
CA GLY A 310 2.75 -30.80 -6.94
C GLY A 310 4.02 -31.32 -7.58
N ALA A 311 4.49 -30.74 -8.70
CA ALA A 311 5.77 -31.15 -9.29
C ALA A 311 6.93 -30.83 -8.35
N MET A 312 7.65 -31.85 -7.97
CA MET A 312 8.91 -31.77 -7.26
C MET A 312 10.05 -32.04 -8.25
N ARG A 313 11.25 -31.55 -7.97
CA ARG A 313 12.44 -32.00 -8.70
C ARG A 313 12.66 -33.49 -8.42
N ALA A 314 13.04 -34.23 -9.44
CA ALA A 314 13.47 -35.60 -9.24
C ALA A 314 14.63 -35.63 -8.23
N MET A 315 14.54 -36.50 -7.25
CA MET A 315 15.65 -36.76 -6.35
C MET A 315 16.75 -37.47 -7.15
N PRO A 316 18.02 -37.06 -7.04
CA PRO A 316 19.10 -37.81 -7.67
C PRO A 316 19.19 -39.23 -7.08
N ASN A 317 19.75 -40.15 -7.84
CA ASN A 317 20.06 -41.48 -7.31
C ASN A 317 21.10 -41.32 -6.20
N LEU A 318 20.72 -41.65 -4.97
CA LEU A 318 21.55 -41.44 -3.80
C LEU A 318 22.82 -42.34 -3.80
N THR A 319 22.82 -43.44 -4.57
CA THR A 319 23.97 -44.34 -4.68
C THR A 319 24.96 -43.94 -5.77
N GLU A 320 24.56 -43.05 -6.65
CA GLU A 320 25.36 -42.67 -7.84
C GLU A 320 25.73 -41.20 -7.89
N THR A 321 25.16 -40.40 -6.96
CA THR A 321 25.38 -38.96 -6.98
C THR A 321 26.66 -38.56 -6.27
N SER A 322 27.34 -37.56 -6.81
CA SER A 322 28.47 -36.89 -6.17
C SER A 322 28.04 -35.69 -5.28
N LEU A 323 26.74 -35.46 -5.10
CA LEU A 323 26.26 -34.39 -4.26
C LEU A 323 26.45 -34.70 -2.80
N GLU A 324 27.11 -33.82 -2.06
CA GLU A 324 27.31 -33.94 -0.61
C GLU A 324 26.07 -33.54 0.22
N THR A 325 25.21 -32.69 -0.36
CA THR A 325 23.99 -32.18 0.28
C THR A 325 22.78 -32.30 -0.65
N PHE A 326 21.63 -32.62 -0.04
CA PHE A 326 20.35 -32.76 -0.74
C PHE A 326 19.32 -31.75 -0.19
N GLY A 327 18.58 -31.12 -1.11
CA GLY A 327 17.56 -30.14 -0.74
C GLY A 327 18.15 -28.74 -0.58
N ALA A 328 17.64 -28.00 0.39
CA ALA A 328 18.06 -26.64 0.71
C ALA A 328 18.54 -26.60 2.18
N SER A 329 19.79 -26.27 2.37
CA SER A 329 20.44 -26.16 3.71
C SER A 329 20.68 -24.70 4.09
N VAL A 330 20.89 -23.83 3.10
CA VAL A 330 21.14 -22.40 3.28
C VAL A 330 20.18 -21.57 2.40
N VAL A 331 20.10 -20.27 2.66
CA VAL A 331 19.20 -19.36 1.93
C VAL A 331 19.56 -19.32 0.44
N GLU A 332 20.81 -19.44 0.12
CA GLU A 332 21.37 -19.43 -1.25
C GLU A 332 20.95 -20.65 -2.11
N ASP A 333 20.49 -21.74 -1.49
CA ASP A 333 19.96 -22.90 -2.20
C ASP A 333 18.58 -22.65 -2.82
N PHE A 334 17.86 -21.64 -2.31
CA PHE A 334 16.59 -21.21 -2.90
C PHE A 334 16.81 -20.29 -4.09
N THR A 335 15.88 -20.32 -5.04
CA THR A 335 15.88 -19.29 -6.10
C THR A 335 15.38 -17.96 -5.52
N TRP A 336 15.80 -16.85 -6.14
CA TRP A 336 15.29 -15.53 -5.75
C TRP A 336 13.76 -15.45 -5.75
N LYS A 337 13.09 -16.22 -6.61
CA LYS A 337 11.63 -16.27 -6.69
C LYS A 337 11.01 -17.00 -5.50
N GLN A 338 11.64 -18.09 -5.04
CA GLN A 338 11.17 -18.78 -3.82
C GLN A 338 11.31 -17.88 -2.59
N LEU A 339 12.39 -17.09 -2.51
CA LEU A 339 12.57 -16.12 -1.43
C LEU A 339 11.51 -15.01 -1.49
N LEU A 340 11.16 -14.51 -2.69
CA LEU A 340 10.04 -13.59 -2.88
C LEU A 340 8.69 -14.25 -2.49
N ASP A 341 8.47 -15.55 -2.79
CA ASP A 341 7.25 -16.25 -2.41
C ASP A 341 7.04 -16.27 -0.88
N THR A 342 8.12 -16.51 -0.13
CA THR A 342 8.06 -16.48 1.34
C THR A 342 7.81 -15.09 1.90
N ASP A 343 8.41 -14.06 1.32
CA ASP A 343 8.24 -12.66 1.76
C ASP A 343 6.86 -12.07 1.38
N SER A 344 6.23 -12.60 0.33
CA SER A 344 4.88 -12.21 -0.08
C SER A 344 3.76 -12.88 0.73
N CYS A 345 4.10 -13.71 1.70
CA CYS A 345 3.13 -14.41 2.53
C CYS A 345 2.39 -13.46 3.48
N THR A 346 1.07 -13.46 3.41
CA THR A 346 0.17 -12.64 4.25
C THR A 346 -0.30 -13.36 5.52
N MET A 347 0.28 -14.51 5.85
CA MET A 347 -0.10 -15.33 7.00
C MET A 347 -1.62 -15.63 7.09
N CYS A 348 -2.27 -15.85 5.96
CA CYS A 348 -3.72 -16.09 5.90
C CYS A 348 -4.15 -17.44 6.49
N GLY A 349 -3.22 -18.32 6.88
CA GLY A 349 -3.47 -19.62 7.49
C GLY A 349 -4.05 -20.68 6.55
N ARG A 350 -4.18 -20.42 5.26
CA ARG A 350 -4.77 -21.37 4.30
C ARG A 350 -3.93 -22.65 4.17
N CYS A 351 -2.61 -22.54 4.08
CA CYS A 351 -1.70 -23.68 3.99
C CYS A 351 -1.77 -24.54 5.25
N THR A 352 -1.78 -23.93 6.43
CA THR A 352 -1.90 -24.63 7.72
C THR A 352 -3.24 -25.35 7.87
N SER A 353 -4.36 -24.70 7.49
CA SER A 353 -5.70 -25.27 7.65
C SER A 353 -5.98 -26.49 6.76
N VAL A 354 -5.18 -26.72 5.73
CA VAL A 354 -5.29 -27.88 4.82
C VAL A 354 -4.12 -28.84 4.95
N CYS A 355 -3.20 -28.58 5.87
CA CYS A 355 -2.02 -29.43 6.08
C CYS A 355 -2.44 -30.71 6.81
N PRO A 356 -2.22 -31.91 6.24
CA PRO A 356 -2.57 -33.15 6.91
C PRO A 356 -1.78 -33.38 8.20
N ALA A 357 -0.52 -32.98 8.25
CA ALA A 357 0.29 -33.08 9.45
C ALA A 357 -0.24 -32.18 10.59
N HIS A 358 -0.67 -30.96 10.25
CA HIS A 358 -1.32 -30.08 11.23
C HIS A 358 -2.66 -30.65 11.71
N ALA A 359 -3.46 -31.24 10.80
CA ALA A 359 -4.74 -31.85 11.13
C ALA A 359 -4.61 -33.06 12.07
N THR A 360 -3.49 -33.75 12.03
CA THR A 360 -3.18 -34.89 12.92
C THR A 360 -2.50 -34.49 14.23
N GLY A 361 -2.44 -33.20 14.54
CA GLY A 361 -1.87 -32.67 15.78
C GLY A 361 -0.34 -32.64 15.84
N LYS A 362 0.36 -32.92 14.74
CA LYS A 362 1.82 -32.75 14.68
C LYS A 362 2.21 -31.26 14.77
N PRO A 363 3.30 -30.91 15.47
CA PRO A 363 3.77 -29.54 15.59
C PRO A 363 4.43 -29.04 14.29
N LEU A 364 3.80 -29.33 13.14
CA LEU A 364 4.24 -28.91 11.81
C LEU A 364 3.35 -27.80 11.28
N ASP A 365 3.96 -26.70 10.94
CA ASP A 365 3.34 -25.58 10.27
C ASP A 365 4.03 -25.38 8.91
N PRO A 366 3.29 -25.38 7.78
CA PRO A 366 3.85 -25.14 6.45
C PRO A 366 4.56 -23.78 6.30
N ARG A 367 4.50 -22.96 7.33
CA ARG A 367 5.20 -21.70 7.42
C ARG A 367 5.77 -21.44 8.82
#